data_75edfbe3ab62db04e12a0823b1a07500
#
_entry.id   75edfbe3ab62db04e12a0823b1a07500
#
_cell.length_a   1.000
_cell.length_b   1.000
_cell.length_c   1.000
_cell.angle_alpha   90.00
_cell.angle_beta   90.00
_cell.angle_gamma   90.00
#
_symmetry.space_group_name_H-M   'P 1'
#
loop_
_entity.id
_entity.type
_entity.pdbx_description
1 polymer ?
#
loop_
_entity_poly.entity_id
_entity_poly.type
_entity_poly.pdbx_seq_one_letter_code
_entity_poly.pdbx_strand_id
1 'polypeptide(L)'
;MKDLVNTSTKTKVFALGGLGEVGKNMYCVQHGDSIVVIDSGVMFGDEYLPGVDYVLPDYSYLIENREKVKALLITHGHEDHIGGIPFLLKSLNIPCIYAPRLAAAFIRNKLEEHKIERKCKIIEFDENSNFKVDCFLFSFFNTTHSIPDSMGIVIDTPNGKIVETGDFKVDLTPVGKDIDLLKIAKLGEENVTLLMSESTNIEVPGTTLSEKAVISSIHDIFRNSNSRIIVATFSSNVHRIQQIVEAAVLFKRKILVLGRSMEKNILLGRQLGYIKCKDENFISPEIANTLRPDEILIFCTGTQGESMAALSRIANGQHKHVKLMPGDTVIFSSSPIPGNTANINKVVNNLSRAGVTVLTNSVLSNLHTSGHAAREELKLILKLIKPQYFMPIHGEYRMLKLHTELAQEVGIKKENTFALANGDVLYLDKGTVTLANSRIQADDIYVDGHDTNGLSTAVIKDRKLLSNDGLVAILISIDSKNNILLTKPSVLSRGFIYIKENGQLITEIEKLVNETLENLFKKEKTTFLEIKNTIKSTVSTFLFHKTRRNPMIIPVIMNKVENNDSSNYNFVKKEKSTKKATSTKVDQQNKSTD
;
A
#
# COMPACT_ATOMS: atom_id res chain seq x y z
N MET A 1 -6.04 -43.25 -5.34
CA MET A 1 -7.45 -43.12 -5.77
C MET A 1 -8.34 -43.10 -4.53
N LYS A 2 -8.33 -42.05 -3.75
CA LYS A 2 -9.34 -41.74 -2.73
C LYS A 2 -9.30 -40.24 -2.54
N ASP A 3 -10.46 -39.60 -2.54
CA ASP A 3 -10.79 -38.21 -2.29
C ASP A 3 -10.99 -37.29 -3.51
N LEU A 4 -11.61 -37.80 -4.58
CA LEU A 4 -12.52 -37.02 -5.38
C LEU A 4 -13.87 -36.94 -4.63
N VAL A 5 -13.87 -36.37 -3.43
CA VAL A 5 -15.10 -35.90 -2.78
C VAL A 5 -15.62 -34.77 -3.66
N ASN A 6 -16.83 -34.92 -4.12
CA ASN A 6 -17.55 -33.98 -4.97
C ASN A 6 -17.57 -32.58 -4.30
N THR A 7 -16.54 -31.76 -4.52
CA THR A 7 -16.36 -30.42 -3.91
C THR A 7 -17.34 -29.41 -4.50
N SER A 8 -18.13 -29.79 -5.52
CA SER A 8 -19.09 -28.89 -6.18
C SER A 8 -20.28 -28.48 -5.31
N THR A 9 -20.50 -29.13 -4.17
CA THR A 9 -21.60 -28.81 -3.25
C THR A 9 -21.19 -27.97 -2.05
N LYS A 10 -19.89 -27.78 -1.80
CA LYS A 10 -19.37 -27.01 -0.65
C LYS A 10 -19.09 -25.55 -1.04
N THR A 11 -19.33 -24.66 -0.09
CA THR A 11 -18.88 -23.26 -0.23
C THR A 11 -17.45 -23.13 0.32
N LYS A 12 -16.57 -22.49 -0.43
CA LYS A 12 -15.19 -22.18 -0.02
C LYS A 12 -15.11 -20.74 0.44
N VAL A 13 -14.39 -20.50 1.52
CA VAL A 13 -14.00 -19.17 1.99
C VAL A 13 -12.48 -19.14 2.14
N PHE A 14 -11.82 -18.17 1.53
CA PHE A 14 -10.36 -18.01 1.59
C PHE A 14 -9.96 -16.55 1.40
N ALA A 15 -8.78 -16.20 1.87
CA ALA A 15 -8.19 -14.88 1.67
C ALA A 15 -7.00 -14.97 0.70
N LEU A 16 -6.88 -13.99 -0.18
CA LEU A 16 -5.69 -13.76 -1.00
C LEU A 16 -4.80 -12.66 -0.39
N GLY A 17 -5.33 -11.89 0.56
CA GLY A 17 -4.65 -10.87 1.33
C GLY A 17 -5.43 -10.52 2.59
N GLY A 18 -4.77 -9.85 3.57
CA GLY A 18 -5.39 -9.39 4.81
C GLY A 18 -5.30 -10.36 6.00
N LEU A 19 -4.60 -11.50 5.87
CA LEU A 19 -4.34 -12.43 6.96
C LEU A 19 -2.85 -12.49 7.29
N GLY A 20 -2.51 -12.25 8.56
CA GLY A 20 -1.12 -12.16 9.01
C GLY A 20 -0.45 -10.81 8.71
N GLU A 21 -1.21 -9.84 8.26
CA GLU A 21 -0.78 -8.52 7.83
C GLU A 21 -1.91 -7.50 7.98
N VAL A 22 -1.58 -6.21 7.97
CA VAL A 22 -2.54 -5.10 7.91
C VAL A 22 -2.43 -4.47 6.52
N GLY A 23 -3.50 -4.58 5.73
CA GLY A 23 -3.57 -4.07 4.36
C GLY A 23 -3.79 -5.15 3.32
N LYS A 24 -3.80 -4.79 2.06
CA LYS A 24 -4.11 -5.58 0.85
C LYS A 24 -5.24 -6.59 1.03
N ASN A 25 -6.33 -6.13 1.69
CA ASN A 25 -7.48 -6.96 2.00
C ASN A 25 -8.13 -7.51 0.73
N MET A 26 -8.32 -8.83 0.67
CA MET A 26 -9.00 -9.51 -0.42
C MET A 26 -9.50 -10.87 0.04
N TYR A 27 -10.82 -11.01 0.18
CA TYR A 27 -11.47 -12.22 0.62
C TYR A 27 -12.34 -12.78 -0.50
N CYS A 28 -12.45 -14.10 -0.60
CA CYS A 28 -13.17 -14.76 -1.66
C CYS A 28 -14.17 -15.77 -1.09
N VAL A 29 -15.39 -15.76 -1.62
CA VAL A 29 -16.40 -16.78 -1.36
C VAL A 29 -16.76 -17.47 -2.68
N GLN A 30 -16.58 -18.78 -2.74
CA GLN A 30 -16.83 -19.57 -3.93
C GLN A 30 -17.83 -20.70 -3.67
N HIS A 31 -18.85 -20.83 -4.53
CA HIS A 31 -19.73 -21.98 -4.58
C HIS A 31 -19.91 -22.46 -6.03
N GLY A 32 -19.50 -23.70 -6.30
CA GLY A 32 -19.51 -24.24 -7.67
C GLY A 32 -18.70 -23.37 -8.64
N ASP A 33 -19.38 -22.85 -9.66
CA ASP A 33 -18.78 -21.99 -10.70
C ASP A 33 -19.00 -20.48 -10.45
N SER A 34 -19.25 -20.10 -9.22
CA SER A 34 -19.45 -18.71 -8.82
C SER A 34 -18.46 -18.30 -7.74
N ILE A 35 -17.68 -17.28 -8.03
CA ILE A 35 -16.76 -16.62 -7.09
C ILE A 35 -17.21 -15.17 -6.94
N VAL A 36 -17.35 -14.73 -5.70
CA VAL A 36 -17.46 -13.32 -5.34
C VAL A 36 -16.23 -12.93 -4.52
N VAL A 37 -15.72 -11.75 -4.81
CA VAL A 37 -14.55 -11.18 -4.14
C VAL A 37 -15.01 -10.04 -3.25
N ILE A 38 -14.49 -9.95 -2.04
CA ILE A 38 -14.72 -8.86 -1.10
C ILE A 38 -13.41 -8.11 -0.98
N ASP A 39 -13.43 -6.83 -1.32
CA ASP A 39 -12.30 -5.91 -1.36
C ASP A 39 -11.17 -6.33 -2.33
N SER A 40 -10.34 -5.37 -2.69
CA SER A 40 -9.11 -5.52 -3.45
C SER A 40 -8.17 -4.39 -3.08
N GLY A 41 -7.52 -4.55 -1.95
CA GLY A 41 -6.67 -3.55 -1.36
C GLY A 41 -5.22 -3.60 -1.81
N VAL A 42 -4.45 -2.63 -1.31
CA VAL A 42 -2.99 -2.61 -1.38
C VAL A 42 -2.40 -2.52 0.03
N MET A 43 -1.15 -2.92 0.16
CA MET A 43 -0.29 -2.54 1.27
C MET A 43 0.82 -1.66 0.71
N PHE A 44 1.20 -0.60 1.42
CA PHE A 44 2.31 0.25 1.00
C PHE A 44 3.64 -0.44 1.24
N GLY A 45 4.60 -0.22 0.34
CA GLY A 45 5.97 -0.68 0.54
C GLY A 45 6.61 0.03 1.73
N ASP A 46 7.42 -0.70 2.48
CA ASP A 46 8.16 -0.20 3.63
C ASP A 46 9.68 -0.08 3.35
N GLU A 47 10.45 0.31 4.36
CA GLU A 47 11.92 0.43 4.26
C GLU A 47 12.64 -0.92 4.01
N TYR A 48 11.96 -2.04 4.28
CA TYR A 48 12.47 -3.38 4.00
C TYR A 48 12.24 -3.83 2.56
N LEU A 49 11.47 -3.06 1.78
CA LEU A 49 11.11 -3.32 0.39
C LEU A 49 11.59 -2.17 -0.54
N PRO A 50 12.91 -1.99 -0.74
CA PRO A 50 13.45 -0.86 -1.49
C PRO A 50 12.90 -0.76 -2.91
N GLY A 51 12.27 0.39 -3.24
CA GLY A 51 11.69 0.65 -4.56
C GLY A 51 10.42 -0.15 -4.86
N VAL A 52 9.71 -0.59 -3.83
CA VAL A 52 8.34 -1.12 -3.93
C VAL A 52 7.39 -0.03 -3.46
N ASP A 53 6.48 0.39 -4.33
CA ASP A 53 5.44 1.35 -3.99
C ASP A 53 4.25 0.67 -3.31
N TYR A 54 3.84 -0.49 -3.85
CA TYR A 54 2.71 -1.26 -3.33
C TYR A 54 3.00 -2.75 -3.32
N VAL A 55 2.34 -3.45 -2.40
CA VAL A 55 2.22 -4.91 -2.37
C VAL A 55 0.75 -5.25 -2.62
N LEU A 56 0.50 -6.16 -3.56
CA LEU A 56 -0.83 -6.60 -3.96
C LEU A 56 -1.04 -8.07 -3.57
N PRO A 57 -2.30 -8.52 -3.42
CA PRO A 57 -2.63 -9.93 -3.39
C PRO A 57 -2.25 -10.64 -4.69
N ASP A 58 -1.95 -11.93 -4.63
CA ASP A 58 -1.76 -12.76 -5.83
C ASP A 58 -3.12 -13.08 -6.48
N TYR A 59 -3.32 -12.56 -7.67
CA TYR A 59 -4.56 -12.77 -8.44
C TYR A 59 -4.57 -14.07 -9.26
N SER A 60 -3.52 -14.89 -9.22
CA SER A 60 -3.37 -16.07 -10.07
C SER A 60 -4.56 -17.01 -10.02
N TYR A 61 -5.07 -17.31 -8.82
CA TYR A 61 -6.26 -18.14 -8.67
C TYR A 61 -7.51 -17.57 -9.35
N LEU A 62 -7.70 -16.25 -9.25
CA LEU A 62 -8.84 -15.57 -9.89
C LEU A 62 -8.67 -15.53 -11.42
N ILE A 63 -7.44 -15.36 -11.92
CA ILE A 63 -7.12 -15.36 -13.34
C ILE A 63 -7.38 -16.75 -13.95
N GLU A 64 -6.96 -17.83 -13.27
CA GLU A 64 -7.21 -19.21 -13.68
C GLU A 64 -8.72 -19.56 -13.67
N ASN A 65 -9.49 -18.96 -12.76
CA ASN A 65 -10.93 -19.16 -12.62
C ASN A 65 -11.77 -17.96 -13.12
N ARG A 66 -11.26 -17.17 -14.05
CA ARG A 66 -11.84 -15.88 -14.48
C ARG A 66 -13.31 -15.94 -14.88
N GLU A 67 -13.77 -17.04 -15.52
CA GLU A 67 -15.15 -17.22 -15.93
C GLU A 67 -16.11 -17.41 -14.75
N LYS A 68 -15.56 -17.79 -13.59
CA LYS A 68 -16.30 -18.00 -12.35
C LYS A 68 -16.42 -16.72 -11.51
N VAL A 69 -15.59 -15.70 -11.73
CA VAL A 69 -15.63 -14.44 -10.98
C VAL A 69 -16.83 -13.62 -11.45
N LYS A 70 -17.82 -13.46 -10.55
CA LYS A 70 -19.11 -12.82 -10.87
C LYS A 70 -19.18 -11.36 -10.43
N ALA A 71 -18.56 -11.02 -9.29
CA ALA A 71 -18.59 -9.66 -8.75
C ALA A 71 -17.42 -9.40 -7.80
N LEU A 72 -17.13 -8.11 -7.63
CA LEU A 72 -16.33 -7.56 -6.55
C LEU A 72 -17.25 -6.69 -5.67
N LEU A 73 -17.28 -6.96 -4.38
CA LEU A 73 -18.00 -6.19 -3.37
C LEU A 73 -16.99 -5.38 -2.56
N ILE A 74 -17.34 -4.16 -2.22
CA ILE A 74 -16.46 -3.25 -1.47
C ILE A 74 -17.11 -2.89 -0.14
N THR A 75 -16.35 -3.00 0.94
CA THR A 75 -16.79 -2.62 2.27
C THR A 75 -16.75 -1.12 2.48
N HIS A 76 -15.65 -0.47 2.09
CA HIS A 76 -15.44 0.99 2.22
C HIS A 76 -14.29 1.50 1.32
N GLY A 77 -14.01 2.80 1.36
CA GLY A 77 -13.14 3.48 0.39
C GLY A 77 -11.69 3.68 0.79
N HIS A 78 -11.11 2.96 1.75
CA HIS A 78 -9.69 3.04 2.08
C HIS A 78 -8.81 2.30 1.07
N GLU A 79 -7.53 2.69 0.98
CA GLU A 79 -6.58 2.15 -0.01
C GLU A 79 -6.31 0.66 0.17
N ASP A 80 -6.28 0.18 1.38
CA ASP A 80 -6.10 -1.22 1.74
C ASP A 80 -7.34 -2.10 1.47
N HIS A 81 -8.42 -1.49 0.93
CA HIS A 81 -9.64 -2.16 0.46
C HIS A 81 -9.94 -1.90 -1.02
N ILE A 82 -9.53 -0.75 -1.59
CA ILE A 82 -9.81 -0.42 -3.00
C ILE A 82 -8.58 -0.16 -3.86
N GLY A 83 -7.40 -0.01 -3.25
CA GLY A 83 -6.19 0.42 -3.97
C GLY A 83 -5.71 -0.56 -5.03
N GLY A 84 -5.99 -1.85 -4.87
CA GLY A 84 -5.63 -2.92 -5.80
C GLY A 84 -6.53 -3.03 -7.04
N ILE A 85 -7.72 -2.40 -7.02
CA ILE A 85 -8.72 -2.53 -8.10
C ILE A 85 -8.17 -2.21 -9.49
N PRO A 86 -7.40 -1.11 -9.72
CA PRO A 86 -6.85 -0.83 -11.03
C PRO A 86 -5.91 -1.94 -11.55
N PHE A 87 -5.14 -2.55 -10.66
CA PHE A 87 -4.22 -3.65 -11.00
C PHE A 87 -4.99 -4.95 -11.29
N LEU A 88 -5.98 -5.25 -10.45
CA LEU A 88 -6.87 -6.40 -10.65
C LEU A 88 -7.58 -6.33 -12.01
N LEU A 89 -8.14 -5.16 -12.37
CA LEU A 89 -8.85 -4.97 -13.62
C LEU A 89 -7.93 -4.97 -14.85
N LYS A 90 -6.63 -4.73 -14.71
CA LYS A 90 -5.66 -4.95 -15.79
C LYS A 90 -5.52 -6.45 -16.13
N SER A 91 -5.61 -7.30 -15.11
CA SER A 91 -5.38 -8.75 -15.23
C SER A 91 -6.66 -9.55 -15.43
N LEU A 92 -7.78 -9.09 -14.89
CA LEU A 92 -9.04 -9.82 -14.84
C LEU A 92 -10.22 -8.91 -15.26
N ASN A 93 -11.16 -9.47 -16.04
CA ASN A 93 -12.41 -8.78 -16.34
C ASN A 93 -13.47 -9.16 -15.31
N ILE A 94 -13.91 -8.20 -14.50
CA ILE A 94 -14.97 -8.38 -13.49
C ILE A 94 -16.24 -7.72 -14.02
N PRO A 95 -17.37 -8.46 -14.11
CA PRO A 95 -18.61 -7.92 -14.67
C PRO A 95 -19.15 -6.71 -13.91
N CYS A 96 -19.17 -6.78 -12.58
CA CYS A 96 -19.71 -5.74 -11.71
C CYS A 96 -18.83 -5.52 -10.48
N ILE A 97 -18.69 -4.25 -10.09
CA ILE A 97 -18.21 -3.83 -8.77
C ILE A 97 -19.41 -3.23 -8.03
N TYR A 98 -19.71 -3.77 -6.86
CA TYR A 98 -20.69 -3.21 -5.94
C TYR A 98 -19.94 -2.46 -4.85
N ALA A 99 -20.25 -1.18 -4.64
CA ALA A 99 -19.54 -0.35 -3.68
C ALA A 99 -20.47 0.67 -3.02
N PRO A 100 -20.24 1.04 -1.75
CA PRO A 100 -20.90 2.19 -1.14
C PRO A 100 -20.58 3.47 -1.91
N ARG A 101 -21.44 4.47 -1.79
CA ARG A 101 -21.43 5.67 -2.64
C ARG A 101 -20.08 6.40 -2.69
N LEU A 102 -19.44 6.62 -1.53
CA LEU A 102 -18.13 7.29 -1.49
C LEU A 102 -17.03 6.42 -2.08
N ALA A 103 -17.01 5.12 -1.73
CA ALA A 103 -16.06 4.17 -2.29
C ALA A 103 -16.19 4.06 -3.82
N ALA A 104 -17.42 4.02 -4.35
CA ALA A 104 -17.67 4.03 -5.78
C ALA A 104 -17.08 5.26 -6.49
N ALA A 105 -17.20 6.45 -5.87
CA ALA A 105 -16.61 7.67 -6.43
C ALA A 105 -15.06 7.61 -6.41
N PHE A 106 -14.47 7.11 -5.34
CA PHE A 106 -13.01 6.92 -5.26
C PHE A 106 -12.51 5.89 -6.29
N ILE A 107 -13.23 4.79 -6.48
CA ILE A 107 -12.90 3.79 -7.49
C ILE A 107 -12.95 4.39 -8.90
N ARG A 108 -14.01 5.14 -9.25
CA ARG A 108 -14.10 5.80 -10.57
C ARG A 108 -12.92 6.73 -10.81
N ASN A 109 -12.55 7.54 -9.82
CA ASN A 109 -11.38 8.42 -9.91
C ASN A 109 -10.07 7.64 -10.09
N LYS A 110 -9.87 6.53 -9.36
CA LYS A 110 -8.70 5.67 -9.51
C LYS A 110 -8.61 5.03 -10.90
N LEU A 111 -9.72 4.55 -11.43
CA LEU A 111 -9.75 3.97 -12.78
C LEU A 111 -9.40 4.99 -13.84
N GLU A 112 -9.84 6.24 -13.69
CA GLU A 112 -9.46 7.35 -14.56
C GLU A 112 -7.96 7.66 -14.47
N GLU A 113 -7.40 7.77 -13.26
CA GLU A 113 -5.97 8.01 -13.03
C GLU A 113 -5.09 6.92 -13.65
N HIS A 114 -5.50 5.67 -13.54
CA HIS A 114 -4.80 4.52 -14.11
C HIS A 114 -5.13 4.25 -15.57
N LYS A 115 -5.98 5.10 -16.20
CA LYS A 115 -6.42 5.00 -17.59
C LYS A 115 -7.00 3.60 -17.92
N ILE A 116 -7.81 3.07 -17.01
CA ILE A 116 -8.48 1.78 -17.19
C ILE A 116 -9.74 2.00 -18.02
N GLU A 117 -9.68 1.65 -19.30
CA GLU A 117 -10.79 1.80 -20.25
C GLU A 117 -11.81 0.62 -20.19
N ARG A 118 -11.57 -0.39 -19.36
CA ARG A 118 -12.46 -1.54 -19.27
C ARG A 118 -13.84 -1.13 -18.75
N LYS A 119 -14.88 -1.57 -19.43
CA LYS A 119 -16.29 -1.32 -19.09
C LYS A 119 -16.73 -2.21 -17.90
N CYS A 120 -16.17 -1.97 -16.72
CA CYS A 120 -16.68 -2.57 -15.50
C CYS A 120 -17.87 -1.75 -15.00
N LYS A 121 -19.00 -2.39 -14.71
CA LYS A 121 -20.17 -1.71 -14.16
C LYS A 121 -19.97 -1.48 -12.67
N ILE A 122 -19.98 -0.21 -12.21
CA ILE A 122 -19.94 0.14 -10.79
C ILE A 122 -21.36 0.44 -10.33
N ILE A 123 -21.88 -0.36 -9.43
CA ILE A 123 -23.22 -0.27 -8.86
C ILE A 123 -23.11 0.18 -7.41
N GLU A 124 -23.76 1.28 -7.09
CA GLU A 124 -23.82 1.79 -5.73
C GLU A 124 -24.85 1.04 -4.89
N PHE A 125 -24.53 0.78 -3.61
CA PHE A 125 -25.44 0.21 -2.64
C PHE A 125 -25.34 0.93 -1.29
N ASP A 126 -26.31 0.69 -0.43
CA ASP A 126 -26.41 1.19 0.94
C ASP A 126 -26.86 0.07 1.90
N GLU A 127 -27.03 0.42 3.17
CA GLU A 127 -27.46 -0.49 4.23
C GLU A 127 -28.84 -1.12 4.01
N ASN A 128 -29.69 -0.57 3.13
CA ASN A 128 -31.02 -1.07 2.81
C ASN A 128 -31.04 -1.92 1.55
N SER A 129 -29.95 -1.97 0.85
CA SER A 129 -29.82 -2.73 -0.40
C SER A 129 -29.82 -4.22 -0.15
N ASN A 130 -30.52 -4.94 -1.01
CA ASN A 130 -30.48 -6.40 -1.08
C ASN A 130 -30.45 -6.81 -2.54
N PHE A 131 -29.52 -7.67 -2.92
CA PHE A 131 -29.43 -8.16 -4.29
C PHE A 131 -28.81 -9.54 -4.36
N LYS A 132 -29.03 -10.20 -5.47
CA LYS A 132 -28.53 -11.54 -5.75
C LYS A 132 -27.44 -11.48 -6.82
N VAL A 133 -26.34 -12.19 -6.57
CA VAL A 133 -25.30 -12.47 -7.57
C VAL A 133 -25.19 -13.98 -7.68
N ASP A 134 -25.70 -14.53 -8.75
CA ASP A 134 -25.77 -15.97 -9.02
C ASP A 134 -26.44 -16.74 -7.86
N CYS A 135 -25.72 -17.57 -7.10
CA CYS A 135 -26.24 -18.34 -5.97
C CYS A 135 -26.16 -17.60 -4.62
N PHE A 136 -25.56 -16.43 -4.56
CA PHE A 136 -25.37 -15.66 -3.34
C PHE A 136 -26.42 -14.55 -3.22
N LEU A 137 -27.00 -14.41 -2.02
CA LEU A 137 -27.85 -13.26 -1.67
C LEU A 137 -27.10 -12.37 -0.71
N PHE A 138 -27.04 -11.06 -1.03
CA PHE A 138 -26.32 -10.06 -0.25
C PHE A 138 -27.29 -9.14 0.46
N SER A 139 -26.97 -8.83 1.72
CA SER A 139 -27.52 -7.73 2.49
C SER A 139 -26.42 -7.05 3.29
N PHE A 140 -26.69 -5.85 3.81
CA PHE A 140 -25.67 -4.98 4.37
C PHE A 140 -26.14 -4.36 5.67
N PHE A 141 -25.19 -3.94 6.51
CA PHE A 141 -25.45 -3.12 7.69
C PHE A 141 -24.41 -2.01 7.77
N ASN A 142 -24.84 -0.84 8.23
CA ASN A 142 -23.94 0.29 8.39
C ASN A 142 -22.99 0.05 9.58
N THR A 143 -21.71 0.31 9.38
CA THR A 143 -20.70 0.37 10.43
C THR A 143 -20.17 1.79 10.58
N THR A 144 -19.57 2.10 11.73
CA THR A 144 -18.84 3.36 11.91
C THR A 144 -17.35 3.12 11.77
N HIS A 145 -16.71 3.95 10.96
CA HIS A 145 -15.27 3.91 10.73
C HIS A 145 -14.73 5.34 10.54
N SER A 146 -13.44 5.51 10.19
CA SER A 146 -12.86 6.84 9.93
C SER A 146 -13.30 7.47 8.60
N ILE A 147 -14.01 6.73 7.76
CA ILE A 147 -14.55 7.13 6.46
C ILE A 147 -16.06 6.92 6.40
N PRO A 148 -16.84 7.79 5.71
CA PRO A 148 -18.27 7.58 5.49
C PRO A 148 -18.59 6.31 4.71
N ASP A 149 -19.81 5.82 4.91
CA ASP A 149 -20.40 4.70 4.17
C ASP A 149 -19.61 3.37 4.33
N SER A 150 -19.04 3.13 5.51
CA SER A 150 -18.45 1.83 5.82
C SER A 150 -19.57 0.81 6.08
N MET A 151 -19.45 -0.39 5.48
CA MET A 151 -20.50 -1.42 5.49
C MET A 151 -19.94 -2.77 5.91
N GLY A 152 -20.70 -3.47 6.75
CA GLY A 152 -20.57 -4.91 6.88
C GLY A 152 -21.41 -5.63 5.84
N ILE A 153 -20.95 -6.78 5.39
CA ILE A 153 -21.54 -7.59 4.32
C ILE A 153 -22.10 -8.88 4.89
N VAL A 154 -23.35 -9.19 4.56
CA VAL A 154 -23.99 -10.47 4.88
C VAL A 154 -24.17 -11.24 3.59
N ILE A 155 -23.72 -12.49 3.56
CA ILE A 155 -23.77 -13.36 2.39
C ILE A 155 -24.54 -14.63 2.75
N ASP A 156 -25.76 -14.75 2.23
CA ASP A 156 -26.46 -16.03 2.28
C ASP A 156 -25.95 -16.93 1.15
N THR A 157 -25.36 -18.04 1.54
CA THR A 157 -24.84 -19.06 0.63
C THR A 157 -25.70 -20.33 0.71
N PRO A 158 -25.63 -21.23 -0.27
CA PRO A 158 -26.35 -22.54 -0.19
C PRO A 158 -25.95 -23.39 1.03
N ASN A 159 -24.82 -23.10 1.69
CA ASN A 159 -24.28 -23.90 2.81
C ASN A 159 -24.28 -23.17 4.16
N GLY A 160 -24.76 -21.93 4.22
CA GLY A 160 -24.85 -21.18 5.46
C GLY A 160 -24.59 -19.68 5.25
N LYS A 161 -24.86 -18.92 6.29
CA LYS A 161 -24.74 -17.46 6.32
C LYS A 161 -23.33 -17.06 6.76
N ILE A 162 -22.70 -16.21 5.95
CA ILE A 162 -21.38 -15.60 6.24
C ILE A 162 -21.62 -14.14 6.53
N VAL A 163 -20.97 -13.60 7.57
CA VAL A 163 -20.95 -12.17 7.87
C VAL A 163 -19.51 -11.71 7.86
N GLU A 164 -19.26 -10.62 7.15
CA GLU A 164 -17.98 -9.90 7.11
C GLU A 164 -18.21 -8.48 7.62
N THR A 165 -17.42 -8.04 8.61
CA THR A 165 -17.70 -6.77 9.31
C THR A 165 -17.27 -5.53 8.56
N GLY A 166 -16.36 -5.65 7.59
CA GLY A 166 -15.54 -4.53 7.16
C GLY A 166 -14.72 -3.99 8.33
N ASP A 167 -14.10 -2.85 8.14
CA ASP A 167 -13.44 -2.12 9.22
C ASP A 167 -14.48 -1.33 10.01
N PHE A 168 -14.39 -1.40 11.32
CA PHE A 168 -15.39 -0.75 12.17
C PHE A 168 -14.85 -0.34 13.54
N LYS A 169 -15.56 0.56 14.19
CA LYS A 169 -15.59 0.78 15.64
C LYS A 169 -17.04 0.90 16.10
N VAL A 170 -17.30 0.83 17.39
CA VAL A 170 -18.63 1.09 17.94
C VAL A 170 -18.69 2.53 18.47
N ASP A 171 -18.86 3.48 17.56
CA ASP A 171 -19.01 4.90 17.93
C ASP A 171 -20.50 5.22 18.17
N LEU A 172 -20.87 5.47 19.41
CA LEU A 172 -22.25 5.79 19.81
C LEU A 172 -22.60 7.27 19.63
N THR A 173 -21.65 8.10 19.22
CA THR A 173 -21.84 9.52 18.92
C THR A 173 -21.03 9.92 17.66
N PRO A 174 -21.24 9.24 16.54
CA PRO A 174 -20.40 9.43 15.35
C PRO A 174 -20.62 10.80 14.69
N VAL A 175 -19.73 11.16 13.78
CA VAL A 175 -19.88 12.36 12.93
C VAL A 175 -20.82 12.09 11.76
N GLY A 176 -20.93 10.83 11.33
CA GLY A 176 -21.78 10.38 10.21
C GLY A 176 -23.02 9.62 10.68
N LYS A 177 -23.35 8.57 9.94
CA LYS A 177 -24.41 7.60 10.29
C LYS A 177 -23.98 6.77 11.50
N ASP A 178 -24.97 6.39 12.31
CA ASP A 178 -24.78 5.48 13.44
C ASP A 178 -24.48 4.05 12.95
N ILE A 179 -23.75 3.28 13.77
CA ILE A 179 -23.64 1.83 13.56
C ILE A 179 -25.00 1.16 13.76
N ASP A 180 -25.39 0.26 12.86
CA ASP A 180 -26.69 -0.41 12.93
C ASP A 180 -26.67 -1.62 13.90
N LEU A 181 -26.52 -1.31 15.21
CA LEU A 181 -26.48 -2.33 16.26
C LEU A 181 -27.75 -3.20 16.29
N LEU A 182 -28.91 -2.62 15.92
CA LEU A 182 -30.16 -3.38 15.89
C LEU A 182 -30.15 -4.45 14.80
N LYS A 183 -29.68 -4.11 13.60
CA LYS A 183 -29.54 -5.05 12.49
C LYS A 183 -28.48 -6.12 12.78
N ILE A 184 -27.35 -5.72 13.37
CA ILE A 184 -26.31 -6.63 13.83
C ILE A 184 -26.85 -7.61 14.88
N ALA A 185 -27.64 -7.15 15.86
CA ALA A 185 -28.25 -8.01 16.87
C ALA A 185 -29.27 -9.01 16.26
N LYS A 186 -30.05 -8.59 15.25
CA LYS A 186 -30.98 -9.48 14.54
C LYS A 186 -30.24 -10.61 13.80
N LEU A 187 -29.05 -10.35 13.24
CA LEU A 187 -28.23 -11.41 12.65
C LEU A 187 -27.92 -12.53 13.67
N GLY A 188 -27.79 -12.22 14.95
CA GLY A 188 -27.59 -13.21 16.01
C GLY A 188 -28.77 -14.16 16.23
N GLU A 189 -29.96 -13.85 15.69
CA GLU A 189 -31.15 -14.72 15.67
C GLU A 189 -31.24 -15.55 14.40
N GLU A 190 -30.44 -15.21 13.36
CA GLU A 190 -30.49 -15.80 12.01
C GLU A 190 -29.48 -16.94 11.80
N ASN A 191 -28.87 -17.50 12.87
CA ASN A 191 -27.90 -18.61 12.81
C ASN A 191 -26.72 -18.33 11.88
N VAL A 192 -25.95 -17.29 12.15
CA VAL A 192 -24.71 -16.97 11.41
C VAL A 192 -23.74 -18.14 11.51
N THR A 193 -23.41 -18.74 10.35
CA THR A 193 -22.48 -19.87 10.27
C THR A 193 -21.05 -19.43 10.50
N LEU A 194 -20.57 -18.42 9.77
CA LEU A 194 -19.20 -17.93 9.85
C LEU A 194 -19.20 -16.40 10.00
N LEU A 195 -18.52 -15.90 11.01
CA LEU A 195 -18.18 -14.49 11.13
C LEU A 195 -16.72 -14.29 10.75
N MET A 196 -16.48 -13.36 9.83
CA MET A 196 -15.19 -12.78 9.48
C MET A 196 -15.15 -11.37 10.08
N SER A 197 -14.23 -11.09 10.99
CA SER A 197 -14.17 -9.78 11.66
C SER A 197 -12.75 -9.24 11.76
N GLU A 198 -12.59 -7.94 11.53
CA GLU A 198 -11.32 -7.23 11.62
C GLU A 198 -10.67 -7.37 13.01
N SER A 199 -9.33 -7.25 13.06
CA SER A 199 -8.56 -7.52 14.28
C SER A 199 -7.55 -6.42 14.62
N THR A 200 -7.54 -5.33 13.90
CA THR A 200 -6.47 -4.30 13.90
C THR A 200 -6.17 -3.75 15.31
N ASN A 201 -7.21 -3.52 16.13
CA ASN A 201 -7.05 -2.96 17.48
C ASN A 201 -7.34 -3.96 18.60
N ILE A 202 -7.27 -5.25 18.39
CA ILE A 202 -7.52 -6.30 19.43
C ILE A 202 -6.64 -6.15 20.67
N GLU A 203 -5.45 -5.58 20.53
CA GLU A 203 -4.49 -5.36 21.61
C GLU A 203 -4.82 -4.11 22.45
N VAL A 204 -5.71 -3.22 21.95
CA VAL A 204 -6.10 -2.00 22.63
C VAL A 204 -7.21 -2.34 23.64
N PRO A 205 -6.98 -2.13 24.96
CA PRO A 205 -8.01 -2.40 25.96
C PRO A 205 -9.14 -1.36 25.91
N GLY A 206 -10.32 -1.75 26.37
CA GLY A 206 -11.49 -0.86 26.46
C GLY A 206 -12.16 -0.62 25.12
N THR A 207 -12.57 0.62 24.88
CA THR A 207 -13.29 1.07 23.70
C THR A 207 -12.56 2.20 22.98
N THR A 208 -12.76 2.31 21.69
CA THR A 208 -12.19 3.39 20.86
C THR A 208 -12.97 4.69 21.09
N LEU A 209 -12.26 5.80 21.21
CA LEU A 209 -12.90 7.11 21.42
C LEU A 209 -13.73 7.51 20.19
N SER A 210 -14.84 8.24 20.46
CA SER A 210 -15.65 8.82 19.39
C SER A 210 -14.85 9.87 18.58
N GLU A 211 -15.16 9.98 17.30
CA GLU A 211 -14.65 11.08 16.46
C GLU A 211 -15.00 12.46 17.02
N LYS A 212 -16.14 12.62 17.69
CA LYS A 212 -16.51 13.88 18.35
C LYS A 212 -15.57 14.31 19.47
N ALA A 213 -14.88 13.38 20.12
CA ALA A 213 -13.91 13.70 21.16
C ALA A 213 -12.73 14.54 20.65
N VAL A 214 -12.42 14.43 19.38
CA VAL A 214 -11.32 15.20 18.73
C VAL A 214 -11.71 16.66 18.45
N ILE A 215 -13.02 16.94 18.30
CA ILE A 215 -13.51 18.30 17.94
C ILE A 215 -13.12 19.33 18.98
N SER A 216 -13.25 19.00 20.27
CA SER A 216 -12.90 19.93 21.36
C SER A 216 -11.43 20.33 21.33
N SER A 217 -10.53 19.36 21.15
CA SER A 217 -9.09 19.61 21.05
C SER A 217 -8.74 20.47 19.83
N ILE A 218 -9.39 20.20 18.69
CA ILE A 218 -9.21 21.03 17.48
C ILE A 218 -9.69 22.47 17.75
N HIS A 219 -10.86 22.66 18.34
CA HIS A 219 -11.38 24.01 18.64
C HIS A 219 -10.46 24.78 19.59
N ASP A 220 -9.90 24.13 20.60
CA ASP A 220 -8.98 24.77 21.55
C ASP A 220 -7.68 25.21 20.85
N ILE A 221 -7.15 24.39 19.94
CA ILE A 221 -5.99 24.78 19.14
C ILE A 221 -6.32 25.99 18.24
N PHE A 222 -7.46 25.94 17.54
CA PHE A 222 -7.87 27.02 16.64
C PHE A 222 -8.10 28.35 17.39
N ARG A 223 -8.66 28.28 18.61
CA ARG A 223 -8.89 29.45 19.48
C ARG A 223 -7.58 30.08 19.95
N ASN A 224 -6.58 29.26 20.27
CA ASN A 224 -5.34 29.70 20.89
C ASN A 224 -4.22 30.00 19.88
N SER A 225 -4.41 29.68 18.59
CA SER A 225 -3.41 29.92 17.55
C SER A 225 -3.58 31.31 16.92
N ASN A 226 -2.55 32.14 17.05
CA ASN A 226 -2.48 33.47 16.46
C ASN A 226 -1.68 33.52 15.15
N SER A 227 -1.37 32.35 14.56
CA SER A 227 -0.66 32.20 13.30
C SER A 227 -1.34 31.17 12.41
N ARG A 228 -0.68 30.77 11.29
CA ARG A 228 -1.23 29.76 10.41
C ARG A 228 -1.34 28.41 11.12
N ILE A 229 -2.39 27.69 10.79
CA ILE A 229 -2.56 26.30 11.20
C ILE A 229 -2.34 25.43 9.96
N ILE A 230 -1.46 24.45 10.07
CA ILE A 230 -1.17 23.46 9.03
C ILE A 230 -1.62 22.11 9.57
N VAL A 231 -2.59 21.48 8.93
CA VAL A 231 -3.11 20.17 9.34
C VAL A 231 -2.71 19.12 8.34
N ALA A 232 -1.96 18.13 8.82
CA ALA A 232 -1.68 16.91 8.08
C ALA A 232 -2.64 15.81 8.54
N THR A 233 -3.37 15.23 7.59
CA THR A 233 -4.29 14.12 7.83
C THR A 233 -4.32 13.19 6.61
N PHE A 234 -4.87 11.98 6.77
CA PHE A 234 -5.16 11.12 5.63
C PHE A 234 -6.22 11.75 4.74
N SER A 235 -5.99 11.77 3.44
CA SER A 235 -6.96 12.35 2.49
C SER A 235 -8.27 11.56 2.37
N SER A 236 -8.28 10.32 2.81
CA SER A 236 -9.46 9.44 2.89
C SER A 236 -10.29 9.65 4.16
N ASN A 237 -9.74 10.26 5.22
CA ASN A 237 -10.48 10.52 6.46
C ASN A 237 -11.42 11.73 6.29
N VAL A 238 -12.51 11.51 5.55
CA VAL A 238 -13.47 12.56 5.16
C VAL A 238 -14.19 13.14 6.38
N HIS A 239 -14.46 12.35 7.41
CA HIS A 239 -15.06 12.83 8.66
C HIS A 239 -14.15 13.83 9.38
N ARG A 240 -12.86 13.54 9.50
CA ARG A 240 -11.87 14.43 10.11
C ARG A 240 -11.72 15.73 9.30
N ILE A 241 -11.69 15.60 7.97
CA ILE A 241 -11.62 16.77 7.09
C ILE A 241 -12.86 17.66 7.31
N GLN A 242 -14.08 17.10 7.38
CA GLN A 242 -15.29 17.88 7.67
C GLN A 242 -15.20 18.61 9.01
N GLN A 243 -14.75 17.94 10.08
CA GLN A 243 -14.60 18.58 11.40
C GLN A 243 -13.62 19.76 11.38
N ILE A 244 -12.49 19.60 10.68
CA ILE A 244 -11.48 20.66 10.57
C ILE A 244 -11.97 21.81 9.68
N VAL A 245 -12.73 21.51 8.63
CA VAL A 245 -13.40 22.52 7.78
C VAL A 245 -14.40 23.33 8.59
N GLU A 246 -15.23 22.68 9.42
CA GLU A 246 -16.18 23.35 10.32
C GLU A 246 -15.46 24.27 11.32
N ALA A 247 -14.35 23.79 11.90
CA ALA A 247 -13.53 24.61 12.78
C ALA A 247 -12.92 25.80 12.05
N ALA A 248 -12.42 25.62 10.82
CA ALA A 248 -11.90 26.73 10.02
C ALA A 248 -12.95 27.81 9.78
N VAL A 249 -14.16 27.42 9.39
CA VAL A 249 -15.27 28.36 9.18
C VAL A 249 -15.66 29.06 10.48
N LEU A 250 -15.76 28.32 11.60
CA LEU A 250 -16.10 28.87 12.91
C LEU A 250 -15.08 29.94 13.38
N PHE A 251 -13.80 29.68 13.16
CA PHE A 251 -12.71 30.58 13.54
C PHE A 251 -12.27 31.52 12.41
N LYS A 252 -13.10 31.67 11.36
CA LYS A 252 -12.94 32.61 10.23
C LYS A 252 -11.61 32.44 9.48
N ARG A 253 -11.11 31.20 9.35
CA ARG A 253 -9.92 30.87 8.59
C ARG A 253 -10.29 30.41 7.17
N LYS A 254 -9.60 30.93 6.18
CA LYS A 254 -9.66 30.46 4.79
C LYS A 254 -8.81 29.20 4.62
N ILE A 255 -9.22 28.32 3.73
CA ILE A 255 -8.71 26.96 3.60
C ILE A 255 -7.87 26.86 2.32
N LEU A 256 -6.58 26.61 2.48
CA LEU A 256 -5.68 26.24 1.40
C LEU A 256 -5.46 24.72 1.42
N VAL A 257 -5.68 24.05 0.31
CA VAL A 257 -5.49 22.60 0.18
C VAL A 257 -4.21 22.32 -0.62
N LEU A 258 -3.35 21.44 -0.12
CA LEU A 258 -2.09 21.06 -0.75
C LEU A 258 -1.95 19.55 -0.85
N GLY A 259 -1.71 19.08 -2.07
CA GLY A 259 -1.54 17.67 -2.40
C GLY A 259 -2.69 17.13 -3.25
N ARG A 260 -2.32 16.49 -4.36
CA ARG A 260 -3.28 16.04 -5.39
C ARG A 260 -4.39 15.13 -4.84
N SER A 261 -4.05 14.15 -4.00
CA SER A 261 -5.04 13.26 -3.39
C SER A 261 -5.97 14.00 -2.42
N MET A 262 -5.42 14.95 -1.62
CA MET A 262 -6.22 15.77 -0.71
C MET A 262 -7.22 16.65 -1.47
N GLU A 263 -6.75 17.34 -2.51
CA GLU A 263 -7.59 18.20 -3.36
C GLU A 263 -8.74 17.41 -4.00
N LYS A 264 -8.43 16.24 -4.58
CA LYS A 264 -9.43 15.37 -5.22
C LYS A 264 -10.44 14.81 -4.24
N ASN A 265 -9.98 14.29 -3.09
CA ASN A 265 -10.87 13.69 -2.10
C ASN A 265 -11.78 14.74 -1.42
N ILE A 266 -11.26 15.96 -1.17
CA ILE A 266 -12.08 17.08 -0.69
C ILE A 266 -13.12 17.47 -1.75
N LEU A 267 -12.73 17.56 -3.03
CA LEU A 267 -13.67 17.88 -4.10
C LEU A 267 -14.79 16.83 -4.20
N LEU A 268 -14.43 15.53 -4.22
CA LEU A 268 -15.41 14.43 -4.24
C LEU A 268 -16.30 14.44 -2.99
N GLY A 269 -15.70 14.61 -1.80
CA GLY A 269 -16.46 14.71 -0.55
C GLY A 269 -17.47 15.86 -0.55
N ARG A 270 -17.13 17.00 -1.17
CA ARG A 270 -18.03 18.14 -1.35
C ARG A 270 -19.15 17.85 -2.35
N GLN A 271 -18.80 17.30 -3.51
CA GLN A 271 -19.77 16.93 -4.55
C GLN A 271 -20.82 15.93 -4.04
N LEU A 272 -20.40 14.99 -3.20
CA LEU A 272 -21.26 13.98 -2.61
C LEU A 272 -21.98 14.46 -1.33
N GLY A 273 -21.65 15.65 -0.82
CA GLY A 273 -22.29 16.25 0.36
C GLY A 273 -21.76 15.78 1.72
N TYR A 274 -20.65 15.04 1.75
CA TYR A 274 -19.97 14.64 3.00
C TYR A 274 -19.16 15.81 3.60
N ILE A 275 -18.60 16.67 2.75
CA ILE A 275 -17.90 17.89 3.17
C ILE A 275 -18.77 19.10 2.82
N LYS A 276 -19.30 19.75 3.85
CA LYS A 276 -20.20 20.90 3.72
C LYS A 276 -19.44 22.19 3.98
N CYS A 277 -19.13 22.93 2.92
CA CYS A 277 -18.46 24.22 3.01
C CYS A 277 -18.69 25.03 1.73
N LYS A 278 -18.85 26.36 1.86
CA LYS A 278 -18.97 27.26 0.71
C LYS A 278 -17.65 27.38 -0.03
N ASP A 279 -17.73 27.56 -1.37
CA ASP A 279 -16.54 27.71 -2.24
C ASP A 279 -15.64 28.86 -1.83
N GLU A 280 -16.21 29.98 -1.38
CA GLU A 280 -15.50 31.18 -0.94
C GLU A 280 -14.52 30.96 0.23
N ASN A 281 -14.64 29.83 0.95
CA ASN A 281 -13.73 29.48 2.03
C ASN A 281 -12.48 28.77 1.55
N PHE A 282 -12.49 28.21 0.34
CA PHE A 282 -11.32 27.59 -0.28
C PHE A 282 -10.57 28.61 -1.12
N ILE A 283 -9.26 28.70 -0.93
CA ILE A 283 -8.42 29.73 -1.57
C ILE A 283 -7.24 29.12 -2.30
N SER A 284 -6.74 29.83 -3.30
CA SER A 284 -5.50 29.49 -3.99
C SER A 284 -4.26 29.94 -3.18
N PRO A 285 -3.07 29.39 -3.49
CA PRO A 285 -1.81 29.82 -2.86
C PRO A 285 -1.55 31.32 -3.01
N GLU A 286 -1.94 31.93 -4.13
CA GLU A 286 -1.77 33.36 -4.41
C GLU A 286 -2.59 34.20 -3.43
N ILE A 287 -3.86 33.83 -3.19
CA ILE A 287 -4.74 34.50 -2.24
C ILE A 287 -4.21 34.30 -0.81
N ALA A 288 -3.76 33.10 -0.46
CA ALA A 288 -3.22 32.83 0.87
C ALA A 288 -2.03 33.75 1.22
N ASN A 289 -1.20 34.16 0.25
CA ASN A 289 -0.09 35.07 0.46
C ASN A 289 -0.52 36.53 0.75
N THR A 290 -1.78 36.88 0.56
CA THR A 290 -2.32 38.23 0.82
C THR A 290 -3.06 38.34 2.16
N LEU A 291 -3.36 37.22 2.79
CA LEU A 291 -4.08 37.16 4.05
C LEU A 291 -3.14 37.21 5.26
N ARG A 292 -3.69 37.59 6.40
CA ARG A 292 -2.96 37.51 7.68
C ARG A 292 -2.77 36.03 8.07
N PRO A 293 -1.66 35.70 8.76
CA PRO A 293 -1.40 34.31 9.17
C PRO A 293 -2.53 33.66 9.98
N ASP A 294 -3.16 34.42 10.87
CA ASP A 294 -4.27 33.94 11.71
C ASP A 294 -5.58 33.67 10.93
N GLU A 295 -5.64 34.08 9.67
CA GLU A 295 -6.77 33.83 8.77
C GLU A 295 -6.60 32.59 7.88
N ILE A 296 -5.50 31.82 8.05
CA ILE A 296 -5.17 30.73 7.13
C ILE A 296 -5.16 29.38 7.85
N LEU A 297 -5.85 28.41 7.24
CA LEU A 297 -5.70 26.99 7.47
C LEU A 297 -5.12 26.34 6.22
N ILE A 298 -4.12 25.47 6.38
CA ILE A 298 -3.52 24.69 5.30
C ILE A 298 -3.80 23.21 5.55
N PHE A 299 -4.52 22.55 4.65
CA PHE A 299 -4.58 21.10 4.61
C PHE A 299 -3.44 20.54 3.78
N CYS A 300 -2.78 19.49 4.26
CA CYS A 300 -1.76 18.79 3.48
C CYS A 300 -1.73 17.28 3.77
N THR A 301 -1.12 16.54 2.83
CA THR A 301 -0.74 15.13 3.00
C THR A 301 0.66 15.05 3.63
N GLY A 302 1.07 13.84 4.06
CA GLY A 302 2.42 13.59 4.58
C GLY A 302 2.46 13.25 6.06
N THR A 303 1.38 12.66 6.57
CA THR A 303 1.28 12.25 7.99
C THR A 303 2.21 11.10 8.35
N GLN A 304 2.69 10.35 7.37
CA GLN A 304 3.57 9.19 7.57
C GLN A 304 5.04 9.47 7.24
N GLY A 305 5.37 10.73 6.99
CA GLY A 305 6.75 11.17 6.73
C GLY A 305 7.25 10.83 5.32
N GLU A 306 6.34 10.56 4.38
CA GLU A 306 6.66 10.28 2.98
C GLU A 306 7.42 11.46 2.37
N SER A 307 8.56 11.21 1.75
CA SER A 307 9.48 12.26 1.30
C SER A 307 8.88 13.19 0.24
N MET A 308 8.00 12.67 -0.60
CA MET A 308 7.35 13.42 -1.68
C MET A 308 6.04 14.09 -1.26
N ALA A 309 5.53 13.83 -0.07
CA ALA A 309 4.30 14.43 0.42
C ALA A 309 4.45 15.94 0.73
N ALA A 310 3.32 16.64 0.73
CA ALA A 310 3.31 18.09 0.88
C ALA A 310 3.97 18.56 2.19
N LEU A 311 3.65 17.93 3.33
CA LEU A 311 4.22 18.29 4.63
C LEU A 311 5.74 18.09 4.68
N SER A 312 6.26 16.97 4.17
CA SER A 312 7.71 16.69 4.14
C SER A 312 8.46 17.72 3.29
N ARG A 313 7.88 18.10 2.15
CA ARG A 313 8.44 19.16 1.29
C ARG A 313 8.39 20.53 1.95
N ILE A 314 7.33 20.84 2.69
CA ILE A 314 7.22 22.09 3.49
C ILE A 314 8.29 22.09 4.58
N ALA A 315 8.42 21.01 5.35
CA ALA A 315 9.39 20.86 6.43
C ALA A 315 10.85 20.97 5.96
N ASN A 316 11.13 20.55 4.72
CA ASN A 316 12.46 20.65 4.10
C ASN A 316 12.68 21.96 3.32
N GLY A 317 11.72 22.91 3.33
CA GLY A 317 11.81 24.17 2.57
C GLY A 317 11.73 24.01 1.05
N GLN A 318 11.26 22.84 0.56
CA GLN A 318 11.22 22.48 -0.86
C GLN A 318 9.82 22.66 -1.48
N HIS A 319 8.83 23.09 -0.71
CA HIS A 319 7.48 23.30 -1.24
C HIS A 319 7.41 24.60 -2.04
N LYS A 320 6.79 24.53 -3.25
CA LYS A 320 6.77 25.64 -4.22
C LYS A 320 6.02 26.89 -3.69
N HIS A 321 4.93 26.69 -2.97
CA HIS A 321 3.99 27.77 -2.61
C HIS A 321 4.01 28.13 -1.13
N VAL A 322 4.45 27.23 -0.24
CA VAL A 322 4.38 27.43 1.21
C VAL A 322 5.77 27.29 1.81
N LYS A 323 6.20 28.32 2.55
CA LYS A 323 7.39 28.31 3.41
C LYS A 323 6.92 28.41 4.87
N LEU A 324 7.58 27.69 5.77
CA LEU A 324 7.32 27.78 7.21
C LEU A 324 7.65 29.19 7.73
N MET A 325 6.85 29.61 8.68
CA MET A 325 7.09 30.84 9.43
C MET A 325 7.17 30.50 10.92
N PRO A 326 8.06 31.19 11.69
CA PRO A 326 8.05 31.07 13.14
C PRO A 326 6.65 31.38 13.69
N GLY A 327 6.16 30.52 14.61
CA GLY A 327 4.81 30.63 15.18
C GLY A 327 3.73 29.87 14.42
N ASP A 328 4.01 29.28 13.25
CA ASP A 328 3.07 28.32 12.63
C ASP A 328 2.75 27.18 13.59
N THR A 329 1.53 26.67 13.53
CA THR A 329 1.10 25.50 14.28
C THR A 329 0.85 24.34 13.30
N VAL A 330 1.59 23.24 13.44
CA VAL A 330 1.40 22.03 12.63
C VAL A 330 0.75 20.96 13.47
N ILE A 331 -0.38 20.43 12.98
CA ILE A 331 -1.16 19.38 13.63
C ILE A 331 -1.01 18.08 12.82
N PHE A 332 -0.49 17.02 13.45
CA PHE A 332 -0.55 15.66 12.93
C PHE A 332 -1.85 15.02 13.41
N SER A 333 -2.88 15.03 12.57
CA SER A 333 -4.18 14.42 12.88
C SER A 333 -4.27 13.00 12.33
N SER A 334 -3.28 12.18 12.69
CA SER A 334 -3.17 10.75 12.38
C SER A 334 -2.25 10.06 13.38
N SER A 335 -2.35 8.74 13.50
CA SER A 335 -1.36 7.92 14.21
C SER A 335 -0.32 7.36 13.22
N PRO A 336 0.92 7.13 13.67
CA PRO A 336 1.92 6.44 12.86
C PRO A 336 1.45 5.03 12.46
N ILE A 337 1.57 4.71 11.18
CA ILE A 337 1.50 3.32 10.72
C ILE A 337 2.77 2.61 11.18
N PRO A 338 2.71 1.33 11.62
CA PRO A 338 3.90 0.57 11.99
C PRO A 338 5.01 0.69 10.92
N GLY A 339 6.25 0.94 11.36
CA GLY A 339 7.40 1.16 10.48
C GLY A 339 7.69 2.65 10.14
N ASN A 340 6.72 3.56 10.19
CA ASN A 340 6.90 4.96 9.75
C ASN A 340 7.38 5.94 10.82
N THR A 341 7.55 5.49 12.06
CA THR A 341 7.90 6.36 13.20
C THR A 341 9.19 7.17 12.97
N ALA A 342 10.22 6.56 12.39
CA ALA A 342 11.50 7.22 12.13
C ALA A 342 11.35 8.37 11.11
N ASN A 343 10.60 8.15 10.03
CA ASN A 343 10.33 9.15 9.02
C ASN A 343 9.49 10.32 9.56
N ILE A 344 8.47 10.02 10.36
CA ILE A 344 7.64 11.04 11.02
C ILE A 344 8.51 11.88 11.98
N ASN A 345 9.33 11.26 12.81
CA ASN A 345 10.22 11.95 13.74
C ASN A 345 11.21 12.88 13.01
N LYS A 346 11.70 12.49 11.84
CA LYS A 346 12.54 13.35 10.99
C LYS A 346 11.79 14.60 10.55
N VAL A 347 10.54 14.46 10.11
CA VAL A 347 9.69 15.60 9.71
C VAL A 347 9.42 16.51 10.91
N VAL A 348 9.01 15.93 12.06
CA VAL A 348 8.76 16.66 13.32
C VAL A 348 10.00 17.48 13.74
N ASN A 349 11.19 16.87 13.71
CA ASN A 349 12.43 17.56 14.05
C ASN A 349 12.74 18.73 13.09
N ASN A 350 12.48 18.57 11.79
CA ASN A 350 12.70 19.65 10.83
C ASN A 350 11.73 20.81 11.04
N LEU A 351 10.46 20.51 11.34
CA LEU A 351 9.45 21.52 11.70
C LEU A 351 9.84 22.26 12.97
N SER A 352 10.26 21.56 14.03
CA SER A 352 10.67 22.16 15.30
C SER A 352 11.90 23.08 15.13
N ARG A 353 12.89 22.69 14.28
CA ARG A 353 14.05 23.54 13.95
C ARG A 353 13.66 24.84 13.25
N ALA A 354 12.55 24.84 12.52
CA ALA A 354 12.01 26.02 11.85
C ALA A 354 11.23 26.96 12.80
N GLY A 355 11.17 26.66 14.11
CA GLY A 355 10.44 27.46 15.09
C GLY A 355 8.92 27.27 15.03
N VAL A 356 8.46 26.11 14.58
CA VAL A 356 7.04 25.75 14.43
C VAL A 356 6.58 24.97 15.64
N THR A 357 5.37 25.27 16.14
CA THR A 357 4.72 24.46 17.16
C THR A 357 4.17 23.18 16.52
N VAL A 358 4.66 22.03 16.94
CA VAL A 358 4.22 20.73 16.40
C VAL A 358 3.35 20.00 17.43
N LEU A 359 2.12 19.68 17.03
CA LEU A 359 1.16 18.96 17.85
C LEU A 359 0.92 17.58 17.22
N THR A 360 1.26 16.54 17.97
CA THR A 360 1.03 15.14 17.60
C THR A 360 -0.01 14.52 18.52
N ASN A 361 -0.62 13.41 18.11
CA ASN A 361 -1.54 12.67 18.95
C ASN A 361 -0.81 12.16 20.21
N SER A 362 -1.34 12.47 21.39
CA SER A 362 -0.80 12.07 22.69
C SER A 362 -1.93 11.88 23.69
N VAL A 363 -1.62 11.32 24.86
CA VAL A 363 -2.58 11.15 25.96
C VAL A 363 -3.17 12.49 26.42
N LEU A 364 -2.43 13.60 26.24
CA LEU A 364 -2.86 14.94 26.65
C LEU A 364 -3.56 15.72 25.52
N SER A 365 -3.46 15.25 24.27
CA SER A 365 -4.06 15.92 23.10
C SER A 365 -4.72 14.87 22.21
N ASN A 366 -6.05 14.75 22.32
CA ASN A 366 -6.85 13.88 21.46
C ASN A 366 -6.97 14.48 20.04
N LEU A 367 -5.92 14.37 19.24
CA LEU A 367 -5.88 14.90 17.86
C LEU A 367 -6.23 13.85 16.81
N HIS A 368 -6.30 12.62 17.23
CA HIS A 368 -6.69 11.48 16.39
C HIS A 368 -7.33 10.41 17.24
N THR A 369 -8.29 9.71 16.69
CA THR A 369 -8.84 8.46 17.22
C THR A 369 -8.80 7.41 16.14
N SER A 370 -8.64 6.15 16.53
CA SER A 370 -8.65 5.02 15.59
C SER A 370 -10.02 4.87 14.92
N GLY A 371 -10.03 4.36 13.70
CA GLY A 371 -11.24 3.90 13.02
C GLY A 371 -11.64 2.47 13.37
N HIS A 372 -10.79 1.74 14.11
CA HIS A 372 -10.92 0.30 14.38
C HIS A 372 -11.39 0.03 15.80
N ALA A 373 -12.12 -1.07 15.96
CA ALA A 373 -12.70 -1.53 17.22
C ALA A 373 -11.64 -2.00 18.22
N ALA A 374 -11.67 -1.45 19.43
CA ALA A 374 -10.88 -1.95 20.53
C ALA A 374 -11.49 -3.24 21.12
N ARG A 375 -10.78 -3.88 22.06
CA ARG A 375 -11.10 -5.22 22.56
C ARG A 375 -12.55 -5.40 23.03
N GLU A 376 -13.12 -4.44 23.77
CA GLU A 376 -14.50 -4.57 24.26
C GLU A 376 -15.55 -4.37 23.18
N GLU A 377 -15.24 -3.62 22.13
CA GLU A 377 -16.12 -3.45 20.97
C GLU A 377 -16.14 -4.73 20.12
N LEU A 378 -14.98 -5.39 19.94
CA LEU A 378 -14.89 -6.69 19.27
C LEU A 378 -15.68 -7.77 20.03
N LYS A 379 -15.61 -7.79 21.39
CA LYS A 379 -16.46 -8.64 22.23
C LYS A 379 -17.94 -8.39 22.02
N LEU A 380 -18.34 -7.13 21.94
CA LEU A 380 -19.73 -6.75 21.73
C LEU A 380 -20.27 -7.34 20.42
N ILE A 381 -19.53 -7.17 19.32
CA ILE A 381 -19.94 -7.71 18.01
C ILE A 381 -20.03 -9.23 18.02
N LEU A 382 -19.05 -9.91 18.60
CA LEU A 382 -19.10 -11.39 18.78
C LEU A 382 -20.33 -11.83 19.57
N LYS A 383 -20.71 -11.09 20.62
CA LYS A 383 -21.89 -11.38 21.46
C LYS A 383 -23.20 -11.05 20.76
N LEU A 384 -23.26 -10.03 19.94
CA LEU A 384 -24.47 -9.68 19.19
C LEU A 384 -24.73 -10.66 18.05
N ILE A 385 -23.71 -10.98 17.24
CA ILE A 385 -23.84 -11.87 16.08
C ILE A 385 -23.93 -13.34 16.47
N LYS A 386 -23.30 -13.77 17.57
CA LYS A 386 -23.31 -15.17 18.08
C LYS A 386 -22.98 -16.18 16.97
N PRO A 387 -21.89 -16.05 16.23
CA PRO A 387 -21.58 -16.94 15.14
C PRO A 387 -21.27 -18.36 15.63
N GLN A 388 -21.55 -19.37 14.79
CA GLN A 388 -21.16 -20.75 15.08
C GLN A 388 -19.66 -20.97 14.94
N TYR A 389 -19.06 -20.30 13.92
CA TYR A 389 -17.64 -20.34 13.60
C TYR A 389 -17.09 -18.94 13.43
N PHE A 390 -15.81 -18.76 13.73
CA PHE A 390 -15.16 -17.46 13.73
C PHE A 390 -13.82 -17.50 13.01
N MET A 391 -13.59 -16.54 12.12
CA MET A 391 -12.35 -16.31 11.39
C MET A 391 -11.97 -14.83 11.56
N PRO A 392 -10.97 -14.49 12.38
CA PRO A 392 -10.43 -13.13 12.43
C PRO A 392 -9.72 -12.80 11.13
N ILE A 393 -9.90 -11.57 10.67
CA ILE A 393 -9.29 -11.02 9.46
C ILE A 393 -8.62 -9.68 9.75
N HIS A 394 -7.95 -9.08 8.76
CA HIS A 394 -7.38 -7.74 8.80
C HIS A 394 -6.50 -7.50 10.04
N GLY A 395 -5.36 -8.18 10.10
CA GLY A 395 -4.42 -8.06 11.21
C GLY A 395 -3.19 -8.93 11.06
N GLU A 396 -2.11 -8.56 11.74
CA GLU A 396 -0.94 -9.41 11.89
C GLU A 396 -1.30 -10.72 12.59
N TYR A 397 -0.54 -11.79 12.39
CA TYR A 397 -0.86 -13.11 12.93
C TYR A 397 -1.09 -13.10 14.46
N ARG A 398 -0.31 -12.30 15.23
CA ARG A 398 -0.51 -12.15 16.67
C ARG A 398 -1.88 -11.55 17.02
N MET A 399 -2.37 -10.61 16.21
CA MET A 399 -3.69 -10.00 16.37
C MET A 399 -4.80 -11.02 16.08
N LEU A 400 -4.67 -11.76 14.97
CA LEU A 400 -5.63 -12.82 14.61
C LEU A 400 -5.72 -13.87 15.72
N LYS A 401 -4.59 -14.28 16.26
CA LYS A 401 -4.54 -15.25 17.36
C LYS A 401 -5.23 -14.72 18.62
N LEU A 402 -4.93 -13.49 19.05
CA LEU A 402 -5.58 -12.85 20.20
C LEU A 402 -7.09 -12.71 19.99
N HIS A 403 -7.55 -12.45 18.77
CA HIS A 403 -8.97 -12.36 18.47
C HIS A 403 -9.66 -13.73 18.52
N THR A 404 -8.98 -14.83 18.13
CA THR A 404 -9.54 -16.18 18.37
C THR A 404 -9.64 -16.50 19.87
N GLU A 405 -8.66 -16.08 20.67
CA GLU A 405 -8.71 -16.24 22.14
C GLU A 405 -9.86 -15.42 22.75
N LEU A 406 -10.07 -14.18 22.27
CA LEU A 406 -11.22 -13.36 22.65
C LEU A 406 -12.55 -14.02 22.28
N ALA A 407 -12.66 -14.60 21.09
CA ALA A 407 -13.85 -15.33 20.68
C ALA A 407 -14.15 -16.53 21.59
N GLN A 408 -13.12 -17.23 22.06
CA GLN A 408 -13.25 -18.31 23.02
C GLN A 408 -13.69 -17.80 24.42
N GLU A 409 -13.16 -16.67 24.89
CA GLU A 409 -13.62 -16.03 26.14
C GLU A 409 -15.13 -15.73 26.11
N VAL A 410 -15.67 -15.35 24.95
CA VAL A 410 -17.11 -15.05 24.83
C VAL A 410 -17.97 -16.26 24.54
N GLY A 411 -17.38 -17.47 24.47
CA GLY A 411 -18.11 -18.76 24.43
C GLY A 411 -18.11 -19.49 23.09
N ILE A 412 -17.34 -19.02 22.07
CA ILE A 412 -17.15 -19.80 20.84
C ILE A 412 -16.15 -20.92 21.15
N LYS A 413 -16.46 -22.16 20.72
CA LYS A 413 -15.58 -23.30 20.98
C LYS A 413 -14.25 -23.14 20.25
N LYS A 414 -13.16 -23.60 20.85
CA LYS A 414 -11.80 -23.50 20.28
C LYS A 414 -11.70 -24.12 18.88
N GLU A 415 -12.33 -25.27 18.66
CA GLU A 415 -12.38 -25.96 17.36
C GLU A 415 -13.15 -25.22 16.29
N ASN A 416 -13.92 -24.20 16.67
CA ASN A 416 -14.70 -23.35 15.76
C ASN A 416 -14.05 -21.98 15.52
N THR A 417 -12.80 -21.76 15.97
CA THR A 417 -12.07 -20.52 15.74
C THR A 417 -10.84 -20.77 14.88
N PHE A 418 -10.63 -19.95 13.82
CA PHE A 418 -9.64 -20.19 12.78
C PHE A 418 -8.72 -19.00 12.58
N ALA A 419 -7.54 -18.97 13.23
CA ALA A 419 -6.47 -18.03 12.85
C ALA A 419 -5.71 -18.61 11.65
N LEU A 420 -5.97 -18.06 10.46
CA LEU A 420 -5.50 -18.59 9.18
C LEU A 420 -4.41 -17.69 8.58
N ALA A 421 -3.77 -18.19 7.54
CA ALA A 421 -2.89 -17.43 6.65
C ALA A 421 -3.55 -17.26 5.27
N ASN A 422 -3.06 -16.28 4.49
CA ASN A 422 -3.48 -16.12 3.10
C ASN A 422 -3.31 -17.43 2.34
N GLY A 423 -4.32 -17.82 1.57
CA GLY A 423 -4.35 -19.08 0.82
C GLY A 423 -4.94 -20.28 1.57
N ASP A 424 -5.11 -20.23 2.91
CA ASP A 424 -5.84 -21.27 3.63
C ASP A 424 -7.32 -21.22 3.23
N VAL A 425 -7.97 -22.40 3.15
CA VAL A 425 -9.34 -22.53 2.65
C VAL A 425 -10.24 -23.16 3.72
N LEU A 426 -11.34 -22.48 4.03
CA LEU A 426 -12.45 -23.06 4.78
C LEU A 426 -13.51 -23.62 3.84
N TYR A 427 -14.03 -24.80 4.16
CA TYR A 427 -15.21 -25.38 3.51
C TYR A 427 -16.42 -25.25 4.43
N LEU A 428 -17.48 -24.66 3.90
CA LEU A 428 -18.81 -24.70 4.50
C LEU A 428 -19.63 -25.81 3.79
N ASP A 429 -20.19 -26.68 4.57
CA ASP A 429 -21.03 -27.76 4.10
C ASP A 429 -22.22 -27.95 5.07
N LYS A 430 -23.43 -27.56 4.65
CA LYS A 430 -24.67 -27.64 5.45
C LYS A 430 -24.52 -27.11 6.88
N GLY A 431 -23.95 -25.91 7.02
CA GLY A 431 -23.77 -25.25 8.31
C GLY A 431 -22.52 -25.70 9.10
N THR A 432 -21.73 -26.65 8.59
CA THR A 432 -20.46 -27.05 9.24
C THR A 432 -19.29 -26.44 8.52
N VAL A 433 -18.32 -25.90 9.27
CA VAL A 433 -17.09 -25.31 8.73
C VAL A 433 -15.89 -26.17 9.06
N THR A 434 -15.06 -26.46 8.07
CA THR A 434 -13.84 -27.27 8.21
C THR A 434 -12.68 -26.65 7.43
N LEU A 435 -11.48 -26.76 7.99
CA LEU A 435 -10.25 -26.35 7.30
C LEU A 435 -9.87 -27.39 6.24
N ALA A 436 -9.56 -26.91 5.03
CA ALA A 436 -9.07 -27.78 3.95
C ALA A 436 -7.62 -28.20 4.17
N ASN A 437 -7.23 -29.34 3.62
CA ASN A 437 -5.84 -29.80 3.61
C ASN A 437 -4.99 -29.17 2.49
N SER A 438 -5.63 -28.57 1.48
CA SER A 438 -4.97 -27.89 0.36
C SER A 438 -5.06 -26.39 0.52
N ARG A 439 -4.03 -25.67 0.05
CA ARG A 439 -3.97 -24.22 0.04
C ARG A 439 -4.06 -23.68 -1.38
N ILE A 440 -4.53 -22.46 -1.52
CA ILE A 440 -4.47 -21.66 -2.74
C ILE A 440 -3.17 -20.84 -2.68
N GLN A 441 -2.51 -20.66 -3.82
CA GLN A 441 -1.36 -19.75 -3.90
C GLN A 441 -1.85 -18.33 -3.62
N ALA A 442 -1.16 -17.64 -2.70
CA ALA A 442 -1.48 -16.28 -2.26
C ALA A 442 -0.20 -15.56 -1.82
N ASP A 443 0.75 -15.45 -2.75
CA ASP A 443 2.02 -14.78 -2.56
C ASP A 443 1.87 -13.25 -2.69
N ASP A 444 2.94 -12.50 -2.38
CA ASP A 444 2.98 -11.06 -2.58
C ASP A 444 3.32 -10.71 -4.03
N ILE A 445 2.56 -9.79 -4.63
CA ILE A 445 2.88 -9.16 -5.91
C ILE A 445 3.40 -7.75 -5.65
N TYR A 446 4.68 -7.53 -5.99
CA TYR A 446 5.32 -6.23 -5.79
C TYR A 446 5.11 -5.32 -6.98
N VAL A 447 4.85 -4.02 -6.72
CA VAL A 447 4.61 -2.99 -7.73
C VAL A 447 5.65 -1.88 -7.57
N ASP A 448 6.27 -1.48 -8.70
CA ASP A 448 7.15 -0.32 -8.83
C ASP A 448 6.52 0.61 -9.89
N GLY A 449 6.01 1.76 -9.44
CA GLY A 449 5.23 2.66 -10.28
C GLY A 449 3.92 2.05 -10.79
N HIS A 450 3.87 1.72 -12.07
CA HIS A 450 2.70 1.10 -12.71
C HIS A 450 2.94 -0.33 -13.18
N ASP A 451 4.14 -0.87 -12.94
CA ASP A 451 4.54 -2.18 -13.43
C ASP A 451 4.40 -3.25 -12.34
N THR A 452 3.66 -4.30 -12.67
CA THR A 452 3.47 -5.49 -11.83
C THR A 452 4.37 -6.67 -12.27
N ASN A 453 5.06 -6.55 -13.40
CA ASN A 453 5.76 -7.69 -14.02
C ASN A 453 7.27 -7.74 -13.74
N GLY A 454 7.85 -6.69 -13.17
CA GLY A 454 9.31 -6.52 -13.07
C GLY A 454 9.93 -6.92 -11.74
N LEU A 455 9.18 -7.05 -10.66
CA LEU A 455 9.71 -7.25 -9.32
C LEU A 455 9.50 -8.69 -8.83
N SER A 456 10.50 -9.54 -9.07
CA SER A 456 10.55 -10.85 -8.40
C SER A 456 11.17 -10.72 -7.00
N THR A 457 10.92 -11.70 -6.13
CA THR A 457 11.57 -11.81 -4.80
C THR A 457 13.10 -11.75 -4.91
N ALA A 458 13.68 -12.23 -6.01
CA ALA A 458 15.12 -12.15 -6.26
C ALA A 458 15.59 -10.70 -6.46
N VAL A 459 14.84 -9.90 -7.24
CA VAL A 459 15.15 -8.48 -7.45
C VAL A 459 15.06 -7.68 -6.14
N ILE A 460 14.07 -7.96 -5.31
CA ILE A 460 13.94 -7.32 -3.99
C ILE A 460 15.13 -7.67 -3.08
N LYS A 461 15.54 -8.94 -3.06
CA LYS A 461 16.74 -9.36 -2.31
C LYS A 461 18.00 -8.66 -2.81
N ASP A 462 18.16 -8.52 -4.12
CA ASP A 462 19.28 -7.80 -4.72
C ASP A 462 19.27 -6.31 -4.36
N ARG A 463 18.12 -5.64 -4.46
CA ARG A 463 17.97 -4.23 -4.04
C ARG A 463 18.31 -4.02 -2.56
N LYS A 464 17.88 -4.93 -1.70
CA LYS A 464 18.16 -4.90 -0.27
C LYS A 464 19.67 -5.08 0.00
N LEU A 465 20.30 -6.03 -0.66
CA LEU A 465 21.75 -6.27 -0.55
C LEU A 465 22.54 -5.05 -1.04
N LEU A 466 22.15 -4.47 -2.18
CA LEU A 466 22.77 -3.26 -2.72
C LEU A 466 22.60 -2.05 -1.79
N SER A 467 21.43 -1.90 -1.14
CA SER A 467 21.16 -0.82 -0.20
C SER A 467 21.99 -0.94 1.08
N ASN A 468 22.19 -2.15 1.61
CA ASN A 468 22.86 -2.38 2.88
C ASN A 468 24.38 -2.41 2.72
N ASP A 469 24.89 -3.15 1.75
CA ASP A 469 26.32 -3.50 1.65
C ASP A 469 26.98 -3.03 0.35
N GLY A 470 26.20 -2.58 -0.63
CA GLY A 470 26.73 -2.07 -1.89
C GLY A 470 27.18 -3.15 -2.86
N LEU A 471 28.00 -2.73 -3.84
CA LEU A 471 28.44 -3.52 -4.98
C LEU A 471 29.97 -3.51 -5.12
N VAL A 472 30.53 -4.68 -5.45
CA VAL A 472 31.92 -4.85 -5.91
C VAL A 472 31.89 -5.61 -7.25
N ALA A 473 32.23 -4.92 -8.33
CA ALA A 473 32.40 -5.53 -9.66
C ALA A 473 33.88 -5.84 -9.90
N ILE A 474 34.17 -7.03 -10.40
CA ILE A 474 35.53 -7.53 -10.68
C ILE A 474 35.63 -7.79 -12.19
N LEU A 475 36.41 -6.96 -12.88
CA LEU A 475 36.63 -7.06 -14.31
C LEU A 475 37.81 -8.00 -14.58
N ILE A 476 37.60 -9.04 -15.35
CA ILE A 476 38.54 -10.10 -15.64
C ILE A 476 38.63 -10.29 -17.16
N SER A 477 39.80 -10.05 -17.75
CA SER A 477 40.03 -10.27 -19.19
C SER A 477 40.87 -11.52 -19.40
N ILE A 478 40.35 -12.51 -20.12
CA ILE A 478 40.98 -13.80 -20.33
C ILE A 478 41.05 -14.19 -21.81
N ASP A 479 42.02 -15.03 -22.12
CA ASP A 479 42.02 -15.87 -23.31
C ASP A 479 41.62 -17.29 -22.88
N SER A 480 40.38 -17.67 -23.12
CA SER A 480 39.82 -18.95 -22.66
C SER A 480 40.35 -20.16 -23.39
N LYS A 481 40.98 -19.97 -24.59
CA LYS A 481 41.63 -21.09 -25.34
C LYS A 481 42.95 -21.48 -24.72
N ASN A 482 43.70 -20.48 -24.27
CA ASN A 482 45.04 -20.70 -23.70
C ASN A 482 45.03 -20.72 -22.17
N ASN A 483 43.88 -20.56 -21.52
CA ASN A 483 43.73 -20.43 -20.08
C ASN A 483 44.68 -19.38 -19.46
N ILE A 484 44.75 -18.18 -20.08
CA ILE A 484 45.62 -17.10 -19.60
C ILE A 484 44.85 -15.84 -19.31
N LEU A 485 45.36 -15.08 -18.34
CA LEU A 485 44.88 -13.73 -18.01
C LEU A 485 45.52 -12.72 -18.97
N LEU A 486 44.72 -11.90 -19.63
CA LEU A 486 45.20 -10.88 -20.59
C LEU A 486 45.63 -9.58 -19.92
N THR A 487 44.96 -9.19 -18.85
CA THR A 487 45.27 -8.00 -18.04
C THR A 487 45.05 -8.31 -16.58
N LYS A 488 45.71 -7.54 -15.70
CA LYS A 488 45.43 -7.63 -14.25
C LYS A 488 43.93 -7.38 -13.99
N PRO A 489 43.29 -8.14 -13.07
CA PRO A 489 41.93 -7.88 -12.66
C PRO A 489 41.80 -6.47 -12.14
N SER A 490 40.65 -5.84 -12.42
CA SER A 490 40.32 -4.50 -11.92
C SER A 490 39.04 -4.53 -11.10
N VAL A 491 39.04 -3.76 -10.00
CA VAL A 491 37.92 -3.73 -9.04
C VAL A 491 37.23 -2.40 -9.07
N LEU A 492 35.91 -2.44 -9.23
CA LEU A 492 35.01 -1.28 -9.11
C LEU A 492 34.08 -1.47 -7.90
N SER A 493 33.88 -0.43 -7.12
CA SER A 493 32.99 -0.46 -5.96
C SER A 493 32.01 0.72 -6.00
N ARG A 494 30.76 0.43 -5.60
CA ARG A 494 29.71 1.44 -5.38
C ARG A 494 28.92 1.09 -4.13
N GLY A 495 28.72 2.08 -3.25
CA GLY A 495 27.94 1.91 -2.03
C GLY A 495 28.55 1.05 -0.94
N PHE A 496 29.72 0.41 -1.19
CA PHE A 496 30.43 -0.45 -0.23
C PHE A 496 31.55 0.30 0.49
N ILE A 497 32.55 0.78 -0.25
CA ILE A 497 33.69 1.54 0.26
C ILE A 497 34.02 2.72 -0.66
N TYR A 498 34.61 3.76 -0.09
CA TYR A 498 35.16 4.86 -0.87
C TYR A 498 36.57 4.50 -1.35
N ILE A 499 36.69 4.23 -2.66
CA ILE A 499 37.90 3.65 -3.26
C ILE A 499 39.14 4.50 -2.99
N LYS A 500 39.06 5.85 -3.03
CA LYS A 500 40.21 6.74 -2.83
C LYS A 500 40.86 6.61 -1.45
N GLU A 501 40.10 6.23 -0.45
CA GLU A 501 40.57 6.08 0.94
C GLU A 501 40.94 4.65 1.29
N ASN A 502 40.55 3.67 0.46
CA ASN A 502 40.74 2.23 0.71
C ASN A 502 41.54 1.52 -0.39
N GLY A 503 42.52 2.21 -0.97
CA GLY A 503 43.37 1.67 -2.06
C GLY A 503 44.06 0.33 -1.71
N GLN A 504 44.48 0.15 -0.45
CA GLN A 504 45.09 -1.07 0.01
C GLN A 504 44.15 -2.29 -0.09
N LEU A 505 42.88 -2.12 0.34
CA LEU A 505 41.89 -3.20 0.25
C LEU A 505 41.59 -3.59 -1.21
N ILE A 506 41.55 -2.62 -2.12
CA ILE A 506 41.37 -2.88 -3.55
C ILE A 506 42.53 -3.69 -4.09
N THR A 507 43.77 -3.28 -3.78
CA THR A 507 44.97 -4.02 -4.19
C THR A 507 45.02 -5.45 -3.63
N GLU A 508 44.58 -5.66 -2.39
CA GLU A 508 44.47 -7.00 -1.78
C GLU A 508 43.42 -7.85 -2.51
N ILE A 509 42.28 -7.29 -2.93
CA ILE A 509 41.25 -8.01 -3.72
C ILE A 509 41.83 -8.38 -5.09
N GLU A 510 42.46 -7.43 -5.79
CA GLU A 510 43.04 -7.66 -7.12
C GLU A 510 44.09 -8.78 -7.06
N LYS A 511 44.93 -8.77 -6.04
CA LYS A 511 45.94 -9.83 -5.81
C LYS A 511 45.27 -11.19 -5.55
N LEU A 512 44.28 -11.24 -4.66
CA LEU A 512 43.52 -12.45 -4.33
C LEU A 512 42.84 -13.05 -5.56
N VAL A 513 42.20 -12.19 -6.39
CA VAL A 513 41.56 -12.60 -7.63
C VAL A 513 42.58 -13.17 -8.62
N ASN A 514 43.75 -12.51 -8.77
CA ASN A 514 44.84 -12.98 -9.65
C ASN A 514 45.31 -14.37 -9.23
N GLU A 515 45.66 -14.56 -7.95
CA GLU A 515 46.11 -15.85 -7.39
C GLU A 515 45.04 -16.95 -7.55
N THR A 516 43.76 -16.60 -7.37
CA THR A 516 42.64 -17.51 -7.54
C THR A 516 42.50 -17.97 -9.00
N LEU A 517 42.64 -17.04 -9.96
CA LEU A 517 42.60 -17.35 -11.39
C LEU A 517 43.80 -18.19 -11.85
N GLU A 518 45.00 -17.85 -11.41
CA GLU A 518 46.22 -18.65 -11.70
C GLU A 518 46.06 -20.10 -11.23
N ASN A 519 45.45 -20.31 -10.06
CA ASN A 519 45.17 -21.65 -9.54
C ASN A 519 44.09 -22.40 -10.33
N LEU A 520 43.03 -21.68 -10.77
CA LEU A 520 41.99 -22.27 -11.61
C LEU A 520 42.52 -22.68 -12.98
N PHE A 521 43.40 -21.87 -13.61
CA PHE A 521 43.95 -22.13 -14.94
C PHE A 521 44.99 -23.23 -14.99
N LYS A 522 45.45 -23.73 -13.84
CA LYS A 522 46.26 -24.99 -13.78
C LYS A 522 45.45 -26.24 -14.11
N LYS A 523 44.08 -26.14 -14.09
CA LYS A 523 43.21 -27.24 -14.51
C LYS A 523 43.11 -27.30 -16.04
N GLU A 524 43.04 -28.50 -16.63
CA GLU A 524 42.97 -28.69 -18.07
C GLU A 524 41.74 -28.01 -18.75
N LYS A 525 40.60 -27.90 -18.04
CA LYS A 525 39.39 -27.22 -18.52
C LYS A 525 38.73 -26.45 -17.39
N THR A 526 38.56 -25.14 -17.57
CA THR A 526 37.88 -24.27 -16.63
C THR A 526 36.70 -23.59 -17.35
N THR A 527 35.49 -23.67 -16.78
CA THR A 527 34.29 -23.04 -17.36
C THR A 527 34.12 -21.62 -16.83
N PHE A 528 33.46 -20.75 -17.63
CA PHE A 528 33.10 -19.39 -17.19
C PHE A 528 32.27 -19.38 -15.89
N LEU A 529 31.37 -20.37 -15.72
CA LEU A 529 30.56 -20.52 -14.53
C LEU A 529 31.43 -20.86 -13.29
N GLU A 530 32.40 -21.73 -13.45
CA GLU A 530 33.34 -22.09 -12.39
C GLU A 530 34.17 -20.88 -11.97
N ILE A 531 34.69 -20.11 -12.92
CA ILE A 531 35.44 -18.88 -12.65
C ILE A 531 34.56 -17.90 -11.85
N LYS A 532 33.32 -17.63 -12.33
CA LYS A 532 32.40 -16.73 -11.65
C LYS A 532 32.11 -17.14 -10.22
N ASN A 533 31.77 -18.41 -10.01
CA ASN A 533 31.41 -18.93 -8.69
C ASN A 533 32.59 -18.90 -7.73
N THR A 534 33.78 -19.32 -8.18
CA THR A 534 34.99 -19.35 -7.35
C THR A 534 35.42 -17.93 -6.96
N ILE A 535 35.46 -16.98 -7.90
CA ILE A 535 35.79 -15.58 -7.59
C ILE A 535 34.76 -14.99 -6.64
N LYS A 536 33.45 -15.19 -6.90
CA LYS A 536 32.39 -14.69 -6.02
C LYS A 536 32.55 -15.22 -4.59
N SER A 537 32.76 -16.52 -4.40
CA SER A 537 32.91 -17.13 -3.06
C SER A 537 34.19 -16.67 -2.35
N THR A 538 35.32 -16.66 -3.06
CA THR A 538 36.63 -16.29 -2.49
C THR A 538 36.65 -14.83 -2.03
N VAL A 539 36.16 -13.89 -2.90
CA VAL A 539 36.13 -12.46 -2.58
C VAL A 539 35.10 -12.15 -1.51
N SER A 540 33.92 -12.79 -1.54
CA SER A 540 32.89 -12.62 -0.50
C SER A 540 33.43 -13.04 0.87
N THR A 541 34.08 -14.20 0.98
CA THR A 541 34.69 -14.68 2.23
C THR A 541 35.78 -13.74 2.72
N PHE A 542 36.66 -13.29 1.83
CA PHE A 542 37.71 -12.33 2.17
C PHE A 542 37.16 -11.02 2.70
N LEU A 543 36.20 -10.42 1.98
CA LEU A 543 35.58 -9.14 2.38
C LEU A 543 34.83 -9.26 3.70
N PHE A 544 34.09 -10.36 3.91
CA PHE A 544 33.41 -10.56 5.18
C PHE A 544 34.41 -10.68 6.36
N HIS A 545 35.54 -11.38 6.19
CA HIS A 545 36.56 -11.44 7.23
C HIS A 545 37.17 -10.07 7.53
N LYS A 546 37.43 -9.27 6.51
CA LYS A 546 38.06 -7.93 6.65
C LYS A 546 37.12 -6.86 7.15
N THR A 547 35.86 -6.87 6.69
CA THR A 547 34.93 -5.71 6.88
C THR A 547 33.65 -6.04 7.61
N ARG A 548 33.33 -7.32 7.84
CA ARG A 548 32.05 -7.81 8.36
C ARG A 548 30.85 -7.41 7.50
N ARG A 549 31.07 -7.11 6.21
CA ARG A 549 30.05 -6.78 5.22
C ARG A 549 30.06 -7.78 4.07
N ASN A 550 28.89 -7.96 3.44
CA ASN A 550 28.70 -8.87 2.31
C ASN A 550 28.18 -8.11 1.07
N PRO A 551 29.02 -7.28 0.41
CA PRO A 551 28.58 -6.59 -0.80
C PRO A 551 28.22 -7.57 -1.92
N MET A 552 27.39 -7.14 -2.86
CA MET A 552 27.10 -7.89 -4.06
C MET A 552 28.37 -8.02 -4.91
N ILE A 553 28.88 -9.22 -5.08
CA ILE A 553 30.07 -9.48 -5.92
C ILE A 553 29.62 -9.87 -7.33
N ILE A 554 30.06 -9.08 -8.32
CA ILE A 554 29.77 -9.33 -9.75
C ILE A 554 31.08 -9.53 -10.53
N PRO A 555 31.49 -10.78 -10.78
CA PRO A 555 32.60 -11.07 -11.71
C PRO A 555 32.13 -10.85 -13.16
N VAL A 556 32.79 -9.93 -13.85
CA VAL A 556 32.57 -9.61 -15.27
C VAL A 556 33.71 -10.18 -16.07
N ILE A 557 33.48 -11.25 -16.82
CA ILE A 557 34.49 -11.93 -17.60
C ILE A 557 34.39 -11.48 -19.06
N MET A 558 35.48 -10.92 -19.58
CA MET A 558 35.67 -10.56 -20.98
C MET A 558 36.63 -11.58 -21.62
N ASN A 559 36.18 -12.24 -22.67
CA ASN A 559 37.01 -13.19 -23.42
C ASN A 559 37.57 -12.53 -24.70
N LYS A 560 38.80 -12.92 -25.07
CA LYS A 560 39.40 -12.52 -26.35
C LYS A 560 38.54 -13.05 -27.49
N VAL A 561 38.07 -12.15 -28.35
CA VAL A 561 37.35 -12.49 -29.59
C VAL A 561 38.38 -12.59 -30.70
N GLU A 562 38.54 -13.76 -31.31
CA GLU A 562 39.29 -13.86 -32.56
C GLU A 562 38.48 -13.24 -33.69
N ASN A 563 39.03 -12.21 -34.35
CA ASN A 563 38.47 -11.63 -35.56
C ASN A 563 38.59 -12.63 -36.72
N ASN A 564 37.68 -13.60 -36.79
CA ASN A 564 37.54 -14.47 -37.96
C ASN A 564 36.28 -14.16 -38.75
N ASP A 565 35.63 -13.03 -38.53
CA ASP A 565 34.59 -12.48 -39.43
C ASP A 565 34.62 -10.96 -39.38
N SER A 566 35.36 -10.37 -40.30
CA SER A 566 35.31 -8.94 -40.64
C SER A 566 34.09 -8.60 -41.53
N SER A 567 32.91 -9.02 -41.11
CA SER A 567 31.67 -8.56 -41.74
C SER A 567 30.53 -8.51 -40.70
N ASN A 568 30.09 -7.30 -40.39
CA ASN A 568 28.90 -6.93 -39.66
C ASN A 568 29.06 -6.39 -38.23
N TYR A 569 29.93 -5.38 -38.04
CA TYR A 569 29.65 -4.35 -37.03
C TYR A 569 29.90 -2.98 -37.65
N ASN A 570 28.92 -2.49 -38.41
CA ASN A 570 28.86 -1.09 -38.82
C ASN A 570 28.42 -0.27 -37.61
N PHE A 571 29.36 0.33 -36.90
CA PHE A 571 29.10 1.47 -36.04
C PHE A 571 28.62 2.62 -36.92
N VAL A 572 27.33 2.92 -36.88
CA VAL A 572 26.79 4.14 -37.51
C VAL A 572 27.37 5.33 -36.76
N LYS A 573 28.47 5.89 -37.27
CA LYS A 573 28.92 7.24 -36.93
C LYS A 573 27.85 8.20 -37.42
N LYS A 574 27.05 8.75 -36.53
CA LYS A 574 26.27 9.95 -36.83
C LYS A 574 27.25 11.11 -36.99
N GLU A 575 27.60 11.42 -38.23
CA GLU A 575 28.24 12.68 -38.59
C GLU A 575 27.25 13.82 -38.33
N LYS A 576 27.67 14.77 -37.50
CA LYS A 576 27.01 16.07 -37.37
C LYS A 576 27.23 16.85 -38.67
N SER A 577 26.23 16.88 -39.55
CA SER A 577 26.24 17.84 -40.68
C SER A 577 25.85 19.23 -40.15
N THR A 578 26.84 20.09 -40.05
CA THR A 578 26.69 21.53 -39.98
C THR A 578 26.13 22.04 -41.30
N LYS A 579 24.86 22.37 -41.35
CA LYS A 579 24.31 23.20 -42.45
C LYS A 579 24.54 24.67 -42.11
N LYS A 580 25.44 25.29 -42.91
CA LYS A 580 25.58 26.74 -43.06
C LYS A 580 24.30 27.31 -43.63
N ALA A 581 23.81 28.37 -43.01
CA ALA A 581 22.77 29.23 -43.55
C ALA A 581 23.34 30.03 -44.71
N THR A 582 22.71 29.94 -45.85
CA THR A 582 22.83 30.92 -46.94
C THR A 582 21.49 31.63 -47.10
N SER A 583 21.54 32.91 -46.87
CA SER A 583 20.48 33.88 -47.13
C SER A 583 20.21 34.01 -48.64
N THR A 584 18.96 33.98 -49.06
CA THR A 584 18.51 34.68 -50.28
C THR A 584 17.12 35.24 -50.02
N LYS A 585 17.06 36.58 -50.11
CA LYS A 585 15.84 37.37 -50.27
C LYS A 585 15.23 37.05 -51.63
N VAL A 586 13.92 37.13 -51.77
CA VAL A 586 13.18 37.81 -52.83
C VAL A 586 11.66 37.69 -52.56
N ASP A 587 11.05 38.85 -52.37
CA ASP A 587 9.80 39.47 -52.83
C ASP A 587 8.45 38.75 -52.80
N GLN A 588 7.59 39.40 -52.07
CA GLN A 588 6.23 39.92 -52.37
C GLN A 588 5.45 39.32 -53.56
N GLN A 589 4.24 38.88 -53.30
CA GLN A 589 3.02 39.55 -53.79
C GLN A 589 1.72 38.77 -53.45
N ASN A 590 0.84 39.49 -52.75
CA ASN A 590 -0.61 39.68 -52.96
C ASN A 590 -1.55 38.54 -53.44
N LYS A 591 -2.58 38.34 -52.71
CA LYS A 591 -4.05 38.58 -52.91
C LYS A 591 -4.83 37.47 -52.20
N SER A 592 -5.60 37.78 -51.19
CA SER A 592 -7.01 38.23 -51.12
C SER A 592 -8.06 37.21 -51.57
N THR A 593 -9.07 37.07 -50.64
CA THR A 593 -10.47 36.60 -50.82
C THR A 593 -10.63 35.06 -50.91
N ASP A 594 -11.40 34.39 -50.09
CA ASP A 594 -12.73 34.63 -49.49
C ASP A 594 -12.83 33.97 -48.10
#